data_271c41286762d92cd8cf79cdc58b824e
#
_entry.id   271c41286762d92cd8cf79cdc58b824e
#
_cell.length_a   1.000
_cell.length_b   1.000
_cell.length_c   1.000
_cell.angle_alpha   90.00
_cell.angle_beta   90.00
_cell.angle_gamma   90.00
#
_symmetry.space_group_name_H-M   'P 1'
#
loop_
_entity.id
_entity.type
_entity.pdbx_description
1 polymer ?
#
loop_
_entity_poly.entity_id
_entity_poly.type
_entity_poly.pdbx_seq_one_letter_code
_entity_poly.pdbx_strand_id
1 'polypeptide(L)'
;MCIRDRGKQGTSNYCYLPMPFDKSASMKMIYKKREGIQQSPISVNVKVYYNSNKRNVKEEGKFYSVWRREKTPLGIFHKFAAQKGKGHYVGTIHQAQGLRPGMTLFFEGDDSTYVDNKMRLHGTGSEDYYNGGWYALLDRWDRGNSLPLHGCLDYSLPMARTGGYRFFLADKMSYEKEIYHGMEHGEVKNNFPVDYTSVGFFYAAQPLQGREEPTAELRTVYQPTEHIYFPQLMQLSLGGGVQVTNERGIRMTTQHGGVVRIMLNDVPEGKYKVLINYFEKPNGADFQVWQRQKQLSGWISTKKDKEVSKDLSLIHISEPTRH
;
A
#
# COMPACT_ATOMS: atom_id res chain seq x y z
N MET A 1 -12.81 11.87 -9.44
CA MET A 1 -11.44 11.37 -9.30
C MET A 1 -11.39 9.94 -9.72
N CYS A 2 -10.28 9.51 -10.21
CA CYS A 2 -10.21 8.35 -11.06
C CYS A 2 -9.98 7.08 -10.28
N ILE A 3 -10.83 6.10 -10.47
CA ILE A 3 -10.50 4.71 -10.19
C ILE A 3 -9.62 4.27 -11.37
N ARG A 4 -8.41 3.87 -11.08
CA ARG A 4 -7.48 3.40 -12.08
C ARG A 4 -7.73 1.92 -12.34
N ASP A 5 -7.95 1.57 -13.58
CA ASP A 5 -7.77 0.20 -14.01
C ASP A 5 -6.26 -0.09 -14.12
N ARG A 6 -5.72 -0.91 -13.22
CA ARG A 6 -4.32 -1.32 -13.19
C ARG A 6 -4.08 -2.70 -13.79
N GLY A 7 -4.84 -3.10 -14.78
CA GLY A 7 -4.39 -4.20 -15.61
C GLY A 7 -3.03 -3.88 -16.25
N LYS A 8 -2.17 -4.85 -16.53
CA LYS A 8 -0.94 -4.66 -17.31
C LYS A 8 -1.16 -3.97 -18.67
N GLN A 9 -2.40 -3.74 -19.05
CA GLN A 9 -2.86 -3.07 -20.27
C GLN A 9 -3.73 -1.84 -19.99
N GLY A 10 -3.96 -1.47 -18.71
CA GLY A 10 -4.80 -0.34 -18.35
C GLY A 10 -4.08 0.99 -18.61
N THR A 11 -4.50 1.69 -19.64
CA THR A 11 -4.00 3.04 -20.00
C THR A 11 -4.96 4.14 -19.61
N SER A 12 -6.15 3.80 -19.08
CA SER A 12 -7.22 4.72 -18.80
C SER A 12 -7.50 4.89 -17.32
N ASN A 13 -7.76 6.13 -16.92
CA ASN A 13 -8.31 6.46 -15.62
C ASN A 13 -9.73 6.95 -15.84
N TYR A 14 -10.66 6.58 -14.98
CA TYR A 14 -12.05 7.01 -15.09
C TYR A 14 -12.64 7.40 -13.74
N CYS A 15 -13.67 8.23 -13.78
CA CYS A 15 -14.44 8.62 -12.61
C CYS A 15 -15.92 8.69 -13.01
N TYR A 16 -16.74 7.86 -12.40
CA TYR A 16 -18.19 7.86 -12.59
C TYR A 16 -18.95 8.56 -11.47
N LEU A 17 -18.25 9.13 -10.49
CA LEU A 17 -18.90 9.95 -9.46
C LEU A 17 -19.43 11.23 -10.12
N PRO A 18 -20.73 11.52 -10.05
CA PRO A 18 -21.30 12.74 -10.63
C PRO A 18 -20.65 13.99 -10.01
N MET A 19 -20.42 14.99 -10.83
CA MET A 19 -19.85 16.28 -10.41
C MET A 19 -20.85 17.41 -10.70
N PRO A 20 -21.88 17.62 -9.86
CA PRO A 20 -22.91 18.62 -10.09
C PRO A 20 -22.31 20.04 -10.13
N PHE A 21 -22.79 20.86 -11.07
CA PHE A 21 -22.39 22.24 -11.20
C PHE A 21 -23.61 23.15 -11.47
N ASP A 22 -23.52 24.43 -11.16
CA ASP A 22 -24.64 25.36 -11.25
C ASP A 22 -24.72 26.07 -12.61
N LYS A 23 -23.63 26.69 -13.04
CA LYS A 23 -23.60 27.49 -14.28
C LYS A 23 -22.62 26.95 -15.31
N SER A 24 -21.42 26.61 -14.86
CA SER A 24 -20.35 26.12 -15.71
C SER A 24 -19.42 25.22 -14.91
N ALA A 25 -18.70 24.36 -15.61
CA ALA A 25 -17.63 23.55 -15.07
C ALA A 25 -16.38 23.69 -15.93
N SER A 26 -15.22 23.69 -15.31
CA SER A 26 -13.93 23.64 -16.00
C SER A 26 -13.08 22.53 -15.43
N MET A 27 -12.34 21.84 -16.28
CA MET A 27 -11.39 20.84 -15.87
C MET A 27 -9.98 21.32 -16.20
N LYS A 28 -9.10 21.30 -15.22
CA LYS A 28 -7.70 21.67 -15.38
C LYS A 28 -6.82 20.51 -14.95
N MET A 29 -5.93 20.09 -15.84
CA MET A 29 -4.88 19.13 -15.52
C MET A 29 -3.57 19.88 -15.38
N ILE A 30 -2.87 19.65 -14.26
CA ILE A 30 -1.58 20.27 -13.99
C ILE A 30 -0.53 19.18 -13.95
N TYR A 31 0.42 19.26 -14.88
CA TYR A 31 1.59 18.40 -14.87
C TYR A 31 2.71 19.04 -14.06
N LYS A 32 3.14 18.37 -13.00
CA LYS A 32 4.24 18.82 -12.15
C LYS A 32 5.50 18.04 -12.47
N LYS A 33 6.49 18.73 -13.03
CA LYS A 33 7.82 18.16 -13.26
C LYS A 33 8.51 17.82 -11.93
N ARG A 34 9.30 16.79 -11.93
CA ARG A 34 10.24 16.48 -10.84
C ARG A 34 11.58 17.14 -11.20
N GLU A 35 12.17 17.88 -10.27
CA GLU A 35 13.48 18.49 -10.45
C GLU A 35 14.57 17.42 -10.65
N GLY A 36 15.55 17.71 -11.51
CA GLY A 36 16.68 16.82 -11.77
C GLY A 36 16.38 15.59 -12.65
N ILE A 37 15.15 15.44 -13.16
CA ILE A 37 14.78 14.32 -14.04
C ILE A 37 14.36 14.88 -15.40
N GLN A 38 15.00 14.36 -16.48
CA GLN A 38 14.51 14.57 -17.82
C GLN A 38 13.19 13.80 -18.00
N GLN A 39 12.15 14.50 -18.37
CA GLN A 39 10.83 13.90 -18.52
C GLN A 39 10.40 13.92 -19.97
N SER A 40 9.82 12.81 -20.42
CA SER A 40 9.23 12.71 -21.75
C SER A 40 7.90 13.52 -21.82
N PRO A 41 7.55 14.02 -23.00
CA PRO A 41 6.23 14.63 -23.21
C PRO A 41 5.12 13.66 -22.86
N ILE A 42 4.07 14.15 -22.22
CA ILE A 42 2.88 13.38 -21.89
C ILE A 42 1.73 13.84 -22.77
N SER A 43 1.09 12.91 -23.47
CA SER A 43 -0.15 13.14 -24.17
C SER A 43 -1.31 12.55 -23.37
N VAL A 44 -2.37 13.32 -23.22
CA VAL A 44 -3.55 12.89 -22.44
C VAL A 44 -4.81 13.15 -23.25
N ASN A 45 -5.59 12.11 -23.47
CA ASN A 45 -6.93 12.21 -24.07
C ASN A 45 -7.97 12.20 -22.94
N VAL A 46 -8.85 13.17 -22.92
CA VAL A 46 -9.90 13.28 -21.89
C VAL A 46 -11.27 13.21 -22.56
N LYS A 47 -12.12 12.29 -22.08
CA LYS A 47 -13.54 12.24 -22.44
C LYS A 47 -14.36 12.67 -21.24
N VAL A 48 -15.25 13.62 -21.42
CA VAL A 48 -16.18 14.11 -20.38
C VAL A 48 -17.59 13.87 -20.85
N TYR A 49 -18.36 13.16 -20.03
CA TYR A 49 -19.79 12.97 -20.25
C TYR A 49 -20.54 13.95 -19.36
N TYR A 50 -21.45 14.72 -19.91
CA TYR A 50 -22.24 15.68 -19.15
C TYR A 50 -23.69 15.71 -19.64
N ASN A 51 -24.58 16.24 -18.81
CA ASN A 51 -25.93 16.57 -19.17
C ASN A 51 -26.27 18.02 -18.78
N SER A 52 -27.34 18.55 -19.33
CA SER A 52 -27.79 19.91 -19.07
C SER A 52 -28.82 20.04 -17.94
N ASN A 53 -29.07 18.97 -17.19
CA ASN A 53 -30.03 19.01 -16.08
C ASN A 53 -29.51 19.95 -15.01
N LYS A 54 -30.39 20.84 -14.54
CA LYS A 54 -30.04 21.73 -13.44
C LYS A 54 -29.94 20.96 -12.13
N ARG A 55 -28.90 21.25 -11.35
CA ARG A 55 -28.76 20.71 -10.01
C ARG A 55 -29.89 21.18 -9.11
N ASN A 56 -30.48 20.28 -8.34
CA ASN A 56 -31.37 20.64 -7.24
C ASN A 56 -30.54 21.11 -6.05
N VAL A 57 -30.43 22.44 -5.88
CA VAL A 57 -29.57 23.05 -4.85
C VAL A 57 -29.95 22.66 -3.43
N LYS A 58 -31.23 22.29 -3.19
CA LYS A 58 -31.69 21.90 -1.86
C LYS A 58 -31.32 20.45 -1.49
N GLU A 59 -31.17 19.58 -2.47
CA GLU A 59 -31.00 18.13 -2.27
C GLU A 59 -29.64 17.61 -2.73
N GLU A 60 -28.99 18.30 -3.66
CA GLU A 60 -27.75 17.85 -4.25
C GLU A 60 -26.55 18.68 -3.80
N GLY A 61 -25.60 18.05 -3.14
CA GLY A 61 -24.30 18.64 -2.84
C GLY A 61 -23.38 18.70 -4.07
N LYS A 62 -22.36 19.55 -4.04
CA LYS A 62 -21.26 19.50 -5.00
C LYS A 62 -20.25 18.44 -4.59
N PHE A 63 -19.58 17.89 -5.59
CA PHE A 63 -18.52 16.91 -5.37
C PHE A 63 -17.22 17.59 -4.94
N TYR A 64 -16.61 17.05 -3.89
CA TYR A 64 -15.31 17.48 -3.37
C TYR A 64 -14.42 16.28 -3.10
N SER A 65 -13.10 16.50 -3.26
CA SER A 65 -12.09 15.57 -2.77
C SER A 65 -11.09 16.30 -1.88
N VAL A 66 -10.67 15.64 -0.82
CA VAL A 66 -9.67 16.14 0.12
C VAL A 66 -8.52 15.16 0.14
N TRP A 67 -7.36 15.61 -0.33
CA TRP A 67 -6.13 14.86 -0.26
C TRP A 67 -5.39 15.18 1.03
N ARG A 68 -4.85 14.16 1.67
CA ARG A 68 -4.08 14.29 2.90
C ARG A 68 -2.90 13.32 2.87
N ARG A 69 -1.75 13.78 3.33
CA ARG A 69 -0.60 12.94 3.64
C ARG A 69 0.07 13.44 4.89
N GLU A 70 0.36 12.52 5.78
CA GLU A 70 1.03 12.84 7.04
C GLU A 70 1.78 11.61 7.57
N LYS A 71 2.92 11.86 8.23
CA LYS A 71 3.52 10.92 9.17
C LYS A 71 2.68 11.00 10.44
N THR A 72 1.68 10.16 10.53
CA THR A 72 0.68 10.23 11.59
C THR A 72 1.37 10.05 12.95
N PRO A 73 1.19 10.97 13.90
CA PRO A 73 1.76 10.84 15.24
C PRO A 73 1.25 9.60 15.96
N LEU A 74 2.10 8.95 16.75
CA LEU A 74 1.68 7.82 17.59
C LEU A 74 0.56 8.25 18.54
N GLY A 75 -0.42 7.38 18.71
CA GLY A 75 -1.61 7.65 19.53
C GLY A 75 -2.72 8.45 18.84
N ILE A 76 -2.55 8.84 17.56
CA ILE A 76 -3.51 9.67 16.82
C ILE A 76 -3.93 8.99 15.52
N PHE A 77 -5.21 8.96 15.24
CA PHE A 77 -5.76 8.42 13.99
C PHE A 77 -5.35 9.25 12.77
N HIS A 78 -5.09 8.58 11.66
CA HIS A 78 -5.08 9.24 10.36
C HIS A 78 -6.52 9.60 9.94
N LYS A 79 -6.72 10.83 9.48
CA LYS A 79 -8.07 11.34 9.20
C LYS A 79 -8.41 11.19 7.71
N PHE A 80 -9.34 10.31 7.38
CA PHE A 80 -9.95 10.26 6.04
C PHE A 80 -10.96 11.39 5.84
N ALA A 81 -11.73 11.69 6.88
CA ALA A 81 -12.66 12.81 6.92
C ALA A 81 -12.57 13.55 8.25
N ALA A 82 -12.57 14.87 8.17
CA ALA A 82 -12.76 15.78 9.32
C ALA A 82 -13.38 17.06 8.75
N GLN A 83 -14.69 17.07 8.61
CA GLN A 83 -15.42 18.14 7.90
C GLN A 83 -16.61 18.63 8.72
N LYS A 84 -16.86 19.93 8.65
CA LYS A 84 -18.05 20.59 9.22
C LYS A 84 -19.03 20.99 8.12
N GLY A 85 -20.29 21.17 8.50
CA GLY A 85 -21.39 21.49 7.60
C GLY A 85 -22.21 20.25 7.27
N LYS A 86 -23.04 20.34 6.22
CA LYS A 86 -23.94 19.29 5.77
C LYS A 86 -23.39 18.59 4.52
N GLY A 87 -23.46 17.25 4.51
CA GLY A 87 -23.00 16.48 3.35
C GLY A 87 -23.07 14.98 3.52
N HIS A 88 -22.37 14.29 2.60
CA HIS A 88 -22.14 12.86 2.61
C HIS A 88 -20.65 12.58 2.38
N TYR A 89 -20.08 11.74 3.21
CA TYR A 89 -18.82 11.09 2.89
C TYR A 89 -19.12 9.84 2.07
N VAL A 90 -18.45 9.70 0.93
CA VAL A 90 -18.75 8.63 -0.03
C VAL A 90 -17.57 7.69 -0.28
N GLY A 91 -16.46 7.89 0.39
CA GLY A 91 -15.37 6.94 0.32
C GLY A 91 -13.99 7.53 0.40
N THR A 92 -13.01 6.64 0.37
CA THR A 92 -11.58 6.98 0.39
C THR A 92 -10.78 6.08 -0.53
N ILE A 93 -9.63 6.61 -0.99
CA ILE A 93 -8.49 5.85 -1.48
C ILE A 93 -7.36 6.11 -0.50
N HIS A 94 -6.72 5.06 -0.05
CA HIS A 94 -5.68 5.09 0.96
C HIS A 94 -4.42 4.39 0.47
N GLN A 95 -3.26 5.00 0.69
CA GLN A 95 -1.96 4.36 0.59
C GLN A 95 -1.30 4.41 1.96
N ALA A 96 -0.99 3.24 2.48
CA ALA A 96 -0.37 3.03 3.77
C ALA A 96 1.09 2.63 3.59
N GLN A 97 2.01 3.41 4.14
CA GLN A 97 3.44 3.16 4.17
C GLN A 97 3.90 3.01 5.61
N GLY A 98 4.37 1.82 5.97
CA GLY A 98 5.07 1.62 7.24
C GLY A 98 6.45 2.29 7.23
N LEU A 99 6.87 2.85 8.36
CA LEU A 99 8.19 3.46 8.54
C LEU A 99 9.17 2.54 9.27
N ARG A 100 8.73 1.32 9.61
CA ARG A 100 9.59 0.22 10.06
C ARG A 100 9.63 -0.84 8.95
N PRO A 101 10.80 -1.41 8.64
CA PRO A 101 10.90 -2.41 7.60
C PRO A 101 10.21 -3.72 7.99
N GLY A 102 9.75 -4.46 7.01
CA GLY A 102 9.39 -5.86 7.08
C GLY A 102 7.92 -6.18 7.18
N MET A 103 7.17 -5.63 8.12
CA MET A 103 5.79 -6.06 8.37
C MET A 103 4.76 -4.96 8.10
N THR A 104 3.53 -5.36 7.84
CA THR A 104 2.39 -4.46 7.61
C THR A 104 1.41 -4.44 8.79
N LEU A 105 1.89 -4.69 10.00
CA LEU A 105 1.08 -4.68 11.23
C LEU A 105 0.37 -3.35 11.52
N PHE A 106 0.79 -2.27 10.88
CA PHE A 106 0.04 -1.03 10.92
C PHE A 106 -1.37 -1.17 10.33
N PHE A 107 -1.62 -2.18 9.52
CA PHE A 107 -2.90 -2.42 8.87
C PHE A 107 -3.92 -3.15 9.76
N GLU A 108 -3.51 -3.60 10.95
CA GLU A 108 -4.41 -4.10 12.02
C GLU A 108 -5.24 -2.98 12.68
N GLY A 109 -4.92 -1.71 12.37
CA GLY A 109 -5.59 -0.58 12.99
C GLY A 109 -7.04 -0.43 12.55
N ASP A 110 -7.92 -0.16 13.52
CA ASP A 110 -9.36 -0.04 13.34
C ASP A 110 -9.78 1.28 12.69
N ASP A 111 -10.90 1.29 11.99
CA ASP A 111 -11.54 2.54 11.60
C ASP A 111 -12.57 3.00 12.63
N SER A 112 -12.75 4.31 12.73
CA SER A 112 -13.77 4.90 13.58
C SER A 112 -14.49 6.05 12.88
N THR A 113 -15.81 6.07 12.98
CA THR A 113 -16.64 7.12 12.39
C THR A 113 -17.54 7.78 13.43
N TYR A 114 -17.42 9.10 13.51
CA TYR A 114 -18.30 9.94 14.30
C TYR A 114 -19.10 10.84 13.37
N VAL A 115 -20.42 10.85 13.52
CA VAL A 115 -21.33 11.72 12.80
C VAL A 115 -22.10 12.55 13.82
N ASP A 116 -22.06 13.87 13.67
CA ASP A 116 -22.73 14.82 14.55
C ASP A 116 -22.45 14.54 16.04
N ASN A 117 -21.17 14.35 16.38
CA ASN A 117 -20.64 14.02 17.71
C ASN A 117 -21.08 12.67 18.30
N LYS A 118 -21.58 11.75 17.47
CA LYS A 118 -21.94 10.40 17.90
C LYS A 118 -21.12 9.38 17.15
N MET A 119 -20.51 8.44 17.85
CA MET A 119 -19.88 7.28 17.22
C MET A 119 -20.96 6.47 16.50
N ARG A 120 -20.72 6.18 15.22
CA ARG A 120 -21.64 5.44 14.36
C ARG A 120 -21.08 4.11 13.88
N LEU A 121 -19.77 4.07 13.65
CA LEU A 121 -19.08 2.89 13.24
C LEU A 121 -17.76 2.78 14.01
N HIS A 122 -17.42 1.56 14.37
CA HIS A 122 -16.11 1.14 14.85
C HIS A 122 -15.76 -0.15 14.11
N GLY A 123 -14.67 -0.13 13.39
CA GLY A 123 -14.21 -1.27 12.60
C GLY A 123 -13.39 -2.28 13.41
N THR A 124 -12.84 -3.23 12.70
CA THR A 124 -12.08 -4.37 13.24
C THR A 124 -10.72 -4.55 12.56
N GLY A 125 -10.27 -3.57 11.80
CA GLY A 125 -8.99 -3.56 11.11
C GLY A 125 -9.07 -2.97 9.71
N SER A 126 -7.97 -2.43 9.24
CA SER A 126 -7.91 -1.85 7.88
C SER A 126 -8.09 -2.92 6.80
N GLU A 127 -7.64 -4.16 7.04
CA GLU A 127 -7.83 -5.29 6.13
C GLU A 127 -9.31 -5.61 5.95
N ASP A 128 -10.10 -5.59 7.02
CA ASP A 128 -11.54 -5.76 6.99
C ASP A 128 -12.24 -4.57 6.34
N TYR A 129 -11.78 -3.35 6.66
CA TYR A 129 -12.29 -2.13 6.06
C TYR A 129 -12.22 -2.14 4.54
N TYR A 130 -11.13 -2.63 3.97
CA TYR A 130 -10.94 -2.76 2.53
C TYR A 130 -11.40 -4.12 1.97
N ASN A 131 -11.93 -4.99 2.83
CA ASN A 131 -12.37 -6.34 2.50
C ASN A 131 -11.25 -7.20 1.89
N GLY A 132 -10.05 -7.06 2.42
CA GLY A 132 -8.86 -7.81 2.03
C GLY A 132 -8.70 -9.14 2.74
N GLY A 133 -9.38 -9.33 3.87
CA GLY A 133 -9.24 -10.49 4.72
C GLY A 133 -7.79 -10.67 5.21
N TRP A 134 -7.36 -11.86 5.48
CA TRP A 134 -6.00 -12.17 5.92
C TRP A 134 -4.94 -11.71 4.91
N TYR A 135 -4.45 -10.52 5.10
CA TYR A 135 -3.58 -9.80 4.16
C TYR A 135 -2.15 -10.35 4.05
N ALA A 136 -1.74 -11.28 4.90
CA ALA A 136 -0.40 -11.86 4.87
C ALA A 136 -0.32 -13.22 4.16
N LEU A 137 -1.35 -13.63 3.42
CA LEU A 137 -1.34 -14.90 2.70
C LEU A 137 -0.86 -14.70 1.25
N LEU A 138 0.10 -15.52 0.82
CA LEU A 138 0.80 -15.50 -0.47
C LEU A 138 -0.09 -15.38 -1.71
N ASP A 139 -1.32 -15.84 -1.67
CA ASP A 139 -2.21 -15.93 -2.81
C ASP A 139 -3.26 -14.81 -2.88
N ARG A 140 -3.30 -13.90 -1.90
CA ARG A 140 -4.35 -12.89 -1.79
C ARG A 140 -3.87 -11.46 -2.02
N TRP A 141 -2.71 -11.10 -1.52
CA TRP A 141 -2.22 -9.72 -1.48
C TRP A 141 -1.25 -9.34 -2.59
N ASP A 142 -0.44 -10.26 -3.05
CA ASP A 142 0.50 -10.05 -4.14
C ASP A 142 -0.18 -9.75 -5.48
N ARG A 143 -1.46 -10.07 -5.60
CA ARG A 143 -2.26 -9.86 -6.81
C ARG A 143 -3.16 -8.64 -6.75
N GLY A 144 -3.33 -8.04 -5.57
CA GLY A 144 -4.35 -7.04 -5.34
C GLY A 144 -5.77 -7.58 -5.51
N ASN A 145 -6.73 -6.91 -4.91
CA ASN A 145 -8.15 -7.21 -5.05
C ASN A 145 -8.86 -5.93 -5.47
N SER A 146 -9.56 -5.97 -6.60
CA SER A 146 -10.30 -4.82 -7.12
C SER A 146 -11.74 -5.20 -7.41
N LEU A 147 -12.63 -4.75 -6.56
CA LEU A 147 -14.07 -4.88 -6.67
C LEU A 147 -14.71 -3.50 -6.89
N PRO A 148 -15.99 -3.41 -7.30
CA PRO A 148 -16.58 -2.12 -7.64
C PRO A 148 -16.54 -1.07 -6.53
N LEU A 149 -16.71 -1.49 -5.27
CA LEU A 149 -16.83 -0.56 -4.12
C LEU A 149 -15.67 -0.63 -3.13
N HIS A 150 -14.84 -1.63 -3.18
CA HIS A 150 -13.70 -1.79 -2.29
C HIS A 150 -12.61 -2.64 -2.94
N GLY A 151 -11.40 -2.55 -2.40
CA GLY A 151 -10.28 -3.37 -2.84
C GLY A 151 -8.99 -3.01 -2.12
N CYS A 152 -8.05 -3.95 -2.19
CA CYS A 152 -6.70 -3.81 -1.69
C CYS A 152 -5.74 -3.70 -2.87
N LEU A 153 -4.88 -2.70 -2.84
CA LEU A 153 -4.01 -2.35 -3.95
C LEU A 153 -2.55 -2.26 -3.49
N ASP A 154 -1.63 -2.59 -4.39
CA ASP A 154 -0.19 -2.33 -4.22
C ASP A 154 0.44 -2.88 -2.93
N TYR A 155 0.13 -4.11 -2.58
CA TYR A 155 0.76 -4.74 -1.44
C TYR A 155 2.22 -5.12 -1.73
N SER A 156 3.14 -4.63 -0.90
CA SER A 156 4.54 -5.03 -0.91
C SER A 156 5.06 -5.17 0.52
N LEU A 157 5.11 -6.40 1.00
CA LEU A 157 5.62 -6.72 2.33
C LEU A 157 7.07 -6.26 2.52
N PRO A 158 7.99 -6.48 1.57
CA PRO A 158 9.38 -6.04 1.72
C PRO A 158 9.53 -4.53 1.87
N MET A 159 8.62 -3.76 1.29
CA MET A 159 8.60 -2.30 1.39
C MET A 159 7.70 -1.79 2.52
N ALA A 160 7.10 -2.67 3.29
CA ALA A 160 6.10 -2.33 4.31
C ALA A 160 5.01 -1.39 3.74
N ARG A 161 4.48 -1.73 2.57
CA ARG A 161 3.53 -0.89 1.83
C ARG A 161 2.30 -1.65 1.43
N THR A 162 1.15 -1.01 1.60
CA THR A 162 -0.13 -1.50 1.08
C THR A 162 -1.04 -0.31 0.79
N GLY A 163 -2.22 -0.58 0.28
CA GLY A 163 -3.23 0.44 0.06
C GLY A 163 -4.57 -0.18 -0.26
N GLY A 164 -5.60 0.62 -0.21
CA GLY A 164 -6.92 0.17 -0.50
C GLY A 164 -7.83 1.33 -0.89
N TYR A 165 -9.05 0.97 -1.26
CA TYR A 165 -10.12 1.93 -1.46
C TYR A 165 -11.44 1.34 -0.98
N ARG A 166 -12.29 2.22 -0.49
CA ARG A 166 -13.68 1.87 -0.13
C ARG A 166 -14.61 3.02 -0.49
N PHE A 167 -15.72 2.68 -1.16
CA PHE A 167 -16.77 3.60 -1.53
C PHE A 167 -18.09 3.20 -0.87
N PHE A 168 -18.72 4.16 -0.22
CA PHE A 168 -20.02 4.04 0.45
C PHE A 168 -21.10 4.64 -0.46
N LEU A 169 -21.35 4.04 -1.62
CA LEU A 169 -22.29 4.61 -2.59
C LEU A 169 -23.75 4.26 -2.28
N ALA A 170 -23.99 3.05 -1.77
CA ALA A 170 -25.31 2.62 -1.33
C ALA A 170 -25.60 2.98 0.15
N ASP A 171 -24.56 3.01 0.96
CA ASP A 171 -24.55 3.18 2.42
C ASP A 171 -23.77 4.43 2.85
N LYS A 172 -23.83 5.51 2.06
CA LYS A 172 -23.09 6.74 2.29
C LYS A 172 -23.34 7.34 3.68
N MET A 173 -22.26 7.82 4.28
CA MET A 173 -22.28 8.40 5.62
C MET A 173 -22.75 9.85 5.57
N SER A 174 -24.04 10.06 5.81
CA SER A 174 -24.66 11.39 5.82
C SER A 174 -24.41 12.10 7.14
N TYR A 175 -24.13 13.41 7.10
CA TYR A 175 -23.96 14.27 8.28
C TYR A 175 -24.65 15.63 8.09
N GLU A 176 -25.19 16.17 9.19
CA GLU A 176 -25.87 17.48 9.19
C GLU A 176 -24.98 18.60 9.74
N LYS A 177 -24.08 18.29 10.67
CA LYS A 177 -23.20 19.26 11.32
C LYS A 177 -21.72 18.97 11.07
N GLU A 178 -21.32 17.73 11.26
CA GLU A 178 -19.93 17.34 11.09
C GLU A 178 -19.74 15.84 10.92
N ILE A 179 -18.63 15.47 10.31
CA ILE A 179 -18.18 14.10 10.24
C ILE A 179 -16.68 14.01 10.59
N TYR A 180 -16.36 13.01 11.37
CA TYR A 180 -15.00 12.50 11.56
C TYR A 180 -14.97 11.03 11.17
N HIS A 181 -14.02 10.68 10.32
CA HIS A 181 -13.74 9.29 9.97
C HIS A 181 -12.22 9.13 9.89
N GLY A 182 -11.68 8.23 10.70
CA GLY A 182 -10.26 8.01 10.86
C GLY A 182 -9.90 6.54 10.83
N MET A 183 -8.62 6.28 10.62
CA MET A 183 -8.01 4.96 10.57
C MET A 183 -6.86 4.93 11.57
N GLU A 184 -6.82 3.91 12.40
CA GLU A 184 -5.69 3.59 13.26
C GLU A 184 -4.49 3.09 12.44
N HIS A 185 -3.34 3.02 13.11
CA HIS A 185 -2.12 2.46 12.55
C HIS A 185 -1.38 1.60 13.60
N GLY A 186 -1.66 0.32 13.55
CA GLY A 186 -1.16 -0.71 14.47
C GLY A 186 -2.26 -1.30 15.35
N GLU A 187 -1.96 -2.43 15.95
CA GLU A 187 -2.90 -3.24 16.74
C GLU A 187 -3.41 -2.55 18.01
N VAL A 188 -2.65 -1.60 18.55
CA VAL A 188 -2.97 -0.96 19.83
C VAL A 188 -2.65 0.52 19.80
N LYS A 189 -3.66 1.36 19.99
CA LYS A 189 -3.52 2.81 20.24
C LYS A 189 -2.59 3.53 19.25
N ASN A 190 -2.70 3.23 17.98
CA ASN A 190 -1.88 3.87 16.93
C ASN A 190 -0.36 3.78 17.20
N ASN A 191 0.13 2.60 17.56
CA ASN A 191 1.50 2.40 18.03
C ASN A 191 2.53 2.15 16.90
N PHE A 192 2.11 2.09 15.65
CA PHE A 192 3.01 1.83 14.53
C PHE A 192 3.34 3.12 13.76
N PRO A 193 4.62 3.47 13.53
CA PRO A 193 4.99 4.65 12.77
C PRO A 193 4.70 4.46 11.28
N VAL A 194 3.96 5.40 10.71
CA VAL A 194 3.48 5.33 9.31
C VAL A 194 3.59 6.68 8.60
N ASP A 195 3.58 6.62 7.27
CA ASP A 195 3.34 7.74 6.36
C ASP A 195 2.09 7.40 5.55
N TYR A 196 0.95 7.90 5.98
CA TYR A 196 -0.34 7.61 5.37
C TYR A 196 -0.74 8.70 4.39
N THR A 197 -1.18 8.29 3.22
CA THR A 197 -1.72 9.16 2.19
C THR A 197 -3.13 8.74 1.86
N SER A 198 -4.08 9.67 1.87
CA SER A 198 -5.46 9.38 1.54
C SER A 198 -6.11 10.46 0.69
N VAL A 199 -7.18 10.07 0.01
CA VAL A 199 -8.11 10.99 -0.63
C VAL A 199 -9.51 10.62 -0.20
N GLY A 200 -10.14 11.49 0.58
CA GLY A 200 -11.54 11.38 0.95
C GLY A 200 -12.45 12.06 -0.08
N PHE A 201 -13.61 11.46 -0.36
CA PHE A 201 -14.60 11.95 -1.32
C PHE A 201 -15.91 12.30 -0.64
N PHE A 202 -16.49 13.42 -1.08
CA PHE A 202 -17.66 14.00 -0.44
C PHE A 202 -18.62 14.60 -1.46
N TYR A 203 -19.89 14.58 -1.11
CA TYR A 203 -20.89 15.53 -1.61
C TYR A 203 -21.26 16.47 -0.48
N ALA A 204 -21.10 17.77 -0.65
CA ALA A 204 -21.34 18.72 0.41
C ALA A 204 -22.06 19.98 -0.10
N ALA A 205 -22.83 20.61 0.80
CA ALA A 205 -23.55 21.84 0.50
C ALA A 205 -22.60 23.04 0.39
N GLN A 206 -21.51 23.04 1.14
CA GLN A 206 -20.51 24.10 1.20
C GLN A 206 -19.12 23.57 0.86
N PRO A 207 -18.19 24.43 0.43
CA PRO A 207 -16.80 24.05 0.20
C PRO A 207 -16.15 23.45 1.44
N LEU A 208 -15.43 22.36 1.26
CA LEU A 208 -14.72 21.66 2.33
C LEU A 208 -13.37 22.32 2.63
N GLN A 209 -12.87 22.11 3.84
CA GLN A 209 -11.52 22.48 4.27
C GLN A 209 -10.48 21.44 3.83
N GLY A 210 -9.20 21.81 3.80
CA GLY A 210 -8.10 20.89 3.50
C GLY A 210 -8.02 20.49 2.02
N ARG A 211 -8.38 21.40 1.11
CA ARG A 211 -8.32 21.21 -0.34
C ARG A 211 -7.15 21.94 -1.00
N GLU A 212 -6.25 22.46 -0.20
CA GLU A 212 -5.05 23.16 -0.64
C GLU A 212 -4.17 22.22 -1.47
N GLU A 213 -3.44 22.79 -2.41
CA GLU A 213 -2.51 22.03 -3.22
C GLU A 213 -1.36 21.52 -2.33
N PRO A 214 -1.00 20.21 -2.39
CA PRO A 214 0.10 19.69 -1.61
C PRO A 214 1.44 20.29 -2.02
N THR A 215 2.31 20.54 -1.04
CA THR A 215 3.68 21.01 -1.26
C THR A 215 4.51 20.01 -2.06
N ALA A 216 5.62 20.44 -2.63
CA ALA A 216 6.51 19.57 -3.39
C ALA A 216 7.03 18.39 -2.53
N GLU A 217 7.36 18.67 -1.26
CA GLU A 217 7.80 17.66 -0.30
C GLU A 217 6.74 16.58 -0.07
N LEU A 218 5.51 16.96 0.19
CA LEU A 218 4.40 16.02 0.39
C LEU A 218 4.06 15.19 -0.85
N ARG A 219 4.48 15.59 -2.04
CA ARG A 219 4.30 14.84 -3.29
C ARG A 219 5.42 13.81 -3.55
N THR A 220 6.52 13.87 -2.79
CA THR A 220 7.64 12.94 -2.97
C THR A 220 7.33 11.61 -2.28
N VAL A 221 7.38 10.51 -3.05
CA VAL A 221 7.12 9.17 -2.52
C VAL A 221 8.27 8.75 -1.60
N TYR A 222 7.92 8.29 -0.39
CA TYR A 222 8.89 7.68 0.51
C TYR A 222 9.44 6.39 -0.08
N GLN A 223 10.75 6.22 -0.04
CA GLN A 223 11.42 4.97 -0.43
C GLN A 223 12.12 4.41 0.80
N PRO A 224 11.73 3.21 1.27
CA PRO A 224 12.45 2.54 2.34
C PRO A 224 13.90 2.29 1.95
N THR A 225 14.82 2.49 2.88
CA THR A 225 16.25 2.19 2.68
C THR A 225 16.59 0.74 3.00
N GLU A 226 15.67 0.04 3.66
CA GLU A 226 15.79 -1.37 4.04
C GLU A 226 14.55 -2.12 3.59
N HIS A 227 14.77 -3.32 3.01
CA HIS A 227 13.72 -4.22 2.53
C HIS A 227 13.90 -5.56 3.19
N ILE A 228 12.88 -6.06 3.89
CA ILE A 228 12.91 -7.36 4.56
C ILE A 228 12.04 -8.35 3.81
N TYR A 229 12.63 -9.49 3.48
CA TYR A 229 11.97 -10.61 2.82
C TYR A 229 11.84 -11.78 3.79
N PHE A 230 10.65 -12.37 3.83
CA PHE A 230 10.35 -13.55 4.65
C PHE A 230 10.22 -14.75 3.72
N PRO A 231 11.23 -15.64 3.63
CA PRO A 231 11.22 -16.75 2.66
C PRO A 231 10.00 -17.65 2.77
N GLN A 232 9.43 -17.82 3.97
CA GLN A 232 8.21 -18.58 4.20
C GLN A 232 6.95 -17.98 3.55
N LEU A 233 6.99 -16.71 3.18
CA LEU A 233 5.92 -15.97 2.51
C LEU A 233 6.22 -15.70 1.03
N MET A 234 7.33 -16.24 0.51
CA MET A 234 7.77 -16.02 -0.86
C MET A 234 7.50 -17.20 -1.77
N GLN A 235 7.32 -16.94 -3.04
CA GLN A 235 7.29 -17.99 -4.04
C GLN A 235 8.72 -18.54 -4.25
N LEU A 236 8.90 -19.80 -3.95
CA LEU A 236 10.16 -20.52 -4.11
C LEU A 236 10.13 -21.41 -5.35
N SER A 237 11.25 -21.45 -6.08
CA SER A 237 11.46 -22.43 -7.14
C SER A 237 12.52 -23.42 -6.69
N LEU A 238 12.15 -24.70 -6.64
CA LEU A 238 12.96 -25.79 -6.10
C LEU A 238 13.57 -26.62 -7.23
N GLY A 239 14.81 -27.09 -7.04
CA GLY A 239 15.50 -28.00 -7.96
C GLY A 239 16.41 -28.97 -7.20
N GLY A 240 16.78 -30.10 -7.84
CA GLY A 240 17.67 -31.11 -7.25
C GLY A 240 17.05 -31.90 -6.08
N GLY A 241 15.73 -32.09 -6.08
CA GLY A 241 15.06 -32.85 -5.03
C GLY A 241 14.99 -32.19 -3.65
N VAL A 242 15.15 -30.85 -3.59
CA VAL A 242 15.01 -30.11 -2.34
C VAL A 242 13.56 -30.13 -1.89
N GLN A 243 13.35 -30.40 -0.62
CA GLN A 243 12.09 -30.22 0.10
C GLN A 243 12.21 -29.02 1.02
N VAL A 244 11.15 -28.23 1.12
CA VAL A 244 11.09 -27.04 1.97
C VAL A 244 9.91 -27.18 2.92
N THR A 245 10.17 -26.92 4.20
CA THR A 245 9.13 -26.80 5.24
C THR A 245 9.25 -25.46 5.94
N ASN A 246 8.10 -24.90 6.34
CA ASN A 246 8.05 -23.67 7.11
C ASN A 246 8.22 -23.95 8.59
N GLU A 247 9.18 -23.27 9.20
CA GLU A 247 9.43 -23.27 10.65
C GLU A 247 9.55 -21.80 11.12
N ARG A 248 10.58 -21.45 11.86
CA ARG A 248 10.96 -20.04 12.17
C ARG A 248 11.52 -19.26 10.96
N GLY A 249 11.58 -19.88 9.84
CA GLY A 249 12.01 -19.48 8.52
C GLY A 249 11.67 -20.61 7.57
N ILE A 250 12.50 -20.88 6.58
CA ILE A 250 12.40 -22.08 5.75
C ILE A 250 13.48 -23.10 6.12
N ARG A 251 13.08 -24.35 6.27
CA ARG A 251 14.00 -25.47 6.37
C ARG A 251 14.12 -26.16 5.03
N MET A 252 15.33 -26.27 4.53
CA MET A 252 15.65 -26.96 3.28
C MET A 252 16.25 -28.34 3.59
N THR A 253 15.74 -29.38 2.96
CA THR A 253 16.25 -30.75 3.11
C THR A 253 16.53 -31.32 1.72
N THR A 254 17.70 -31.94 1.55
CA THR A 254 18.08 -32.61 0.30
C THR A 254 19.04 -33.77 0.59
N GLN A 255 19.07 -34.78 -0.28
CA GLN A 255 19.99 -35.95 -0.15
C GLN A 255 21.30 -35.71 -0.89
N HIS A 256 21.27 -35.09 -2.06
CA HIS A 256 22.42 -34.98 -2.98
C HIS A 256 22.66 -33.57 -3.53
N GLY A 257 22.43 -32.58 -2.71
CA GLY A 257 22.48 -31.20 -3.14
C GLY A 257 21.17 -30.74 -3.80
N GLY A 258 21.04 -29.46 -3.96
CA GLY A 258 19.83 -28.90 -4.56
C GLY A 258 19.86 -27.39 -4.62
N VAL A 259 18.87 -26.82 -5.25
CA VAL A 259 18.77 -25.39 -5.47
C VAL A 259 17.42 -24.87 -5.00
N VAL A 260 17.44 -23.82 -4.21
CA VAL A 260 16.26 -22.99 -3.89
C VAL A 260 16.47 -21.61 -4.53
N ARG A 261 15.57 -21.23 -5.41
CA ARG A 261 15.56 -19.88 -6.00
C ARG A 261 14.49 -19.04 -5.30
N ILE A 262 14.91 -17.89 -4.84
CA ILE A 262 14.06 -16.90 -4.18
C ILE A 262 13.99 -15.69 -5.12
N MET A 263 12.78 -15.32 -5.53
CA MET A 263 12.56 -14.12 -6.36
C MET A 263 12.37 -12.92 -5.44
N LEU A 264 13.29 -11.96 -5.50
CA LEU A 264 13.15 -10.68 -4.82
C LEU A 264 12.36 -9.74 -5.74
N ASN A 265 11.06 -9.67 -5.50
CA ASN A 265 10.18 -8.73 -6.22
C ASN A 265 10.21 -7.36 -5.54
N ASP A 266 9.80 -6.34 -6.27
CA ASP A 266 9.62 -4.96 -5.78
C ASP A 266 10.89 -4.27 -5.26
N VAL A 267 12.07 -4.80 -5.56
CA VAL A 267 13.33 -4.12 -5.26
C VAL A 267 13.57 -3.03 -6.30
N PRO A 268 13.69 -1.76 -5.91
CA PRO A 268 14.09 -0.70 -6.82
C PRO A 268 15.47 -0.96 -7.44
N GLU A 269 15.72 -0.41 -8.61
CA GLU A 269 17.04 -0.49 -9.23
C GLU A 269 18.09 0.18 -8.33
N GLY A 270 19.20 -0.51 -8.08
CA GLY A 270 20.25 0.01 -7.19
C GLY A 270 21.31 -1.02 -6.80
N LYS A 271 22.24 -0.59 -5.96
CA LYS A 271 23.24 -1.44 -5.34
C LYS A 271 22.83 -1.71 -3.89
N TYR A 272 22.81 -2.97 -3.52
CA TYR A 272 22.34 -3.41 -2.21
C TYR A 272 23.39 -4.23 -1.46
N LYS A 273 23.36 -4.11 -0.15
CA LYS A 273 23.95 -5.08 0.76
C LYS A 273 22.86 -6.10 1.12
N VAL A 274 23.11 -7.37 0.87
CA VAL A 274 22.19 -8.44 1.25
C VAL A 274 22.63 -9.06 2.55
N LEU A 275 21.70 -9.18 3.49
CA LEU A 275 21.87 -9.86 4.76
C LEU A 275 20.97 -11.11 4.73
N ILE A 276 21.55 -12.29 5.01
CA ILE A 276 20.81 -13.55 5.12
C ILE A 276 20.97 -14.04 6.54
N ASN A 277 19.85 -14.09 7.27
CA ASN A 277 19.80 -14.73 8.58
C ASN A 277 19.57 -16.23 8.39
N TYR A 278 20.37 -17.08 9.04
CA TYR A 278 20.29 -18.52 8.99
C TYR A 278 20.62 -19.16 10.35
N PHE A 279 20.26 -20.43 10.52
CA PHE A 279 20.55 -21.17 11.72
C PHE A 279 21.63 -22.22 11.45
N GLU A 280 22.65 -22.25 12.32
CA GLU A 280 23.57 -23.37 12.46
C GLU A 280 22.94 -24.39 13.43
N LYS A 281 23.04 -25.68 13.13
CA LYS A 281 22.48 -26.77 13.96
C LYS A 281 23.17 -28.11 13.73
N PRO A 282 22.99 -29.11 14.61
CA PRO A 282 23.71 -30.39 14.49
C PRO A 282 23.55 -31.11 13.15
N ASN A 283 22.36 -31.04 12.56
CA ASN A 283 22.06 -31.66 11.27
C ASN A 283 22.12 -30.63 10.13
N GLY A 284 22.98 -29.63 10.25
CA GLY A 284 23.19 -28.62 9.23
C GLY A 284 23.84 -29.20 7.96
N ALA A 285 23.73 -28.44 6.88
CA ALA A 285 24.36 -28.70 5.58
C ALA A 285 25.22 -27.52 5.18
N ASP A 286 25.96 -27.68 4.08
CA ASP A 286 26.71 -26.57 3.51
C ASP A 286 25.89 -25.92 2.40
N PHE A 287 25.98 -24.61 2.25
CA PHE A 287 25.29 -23.87 1.20
C PHE A 287 26.17 -22.79 0.58
N GLN A 288 25.80 -22.36 -0.60
CA GLN A 288 26.38 -21.19 -1.31
C GLN A 288 25.27 -20.27 -1.76
N VAL A 289 25.58 -18.99 -1.90
CA VAL A 289 24.67 -17.99 -2.43
C VAL A 289 25.12 -17.54 -3.81
N TRP A 290 24.15 -17.46 -4.72
CA TRP A 290 24.36 -17.06 -6.10
C TRP A 290 23.34 -16.01 -6.50
N GLN A 291 23.74 -15.06 -7.35
CA GLN A 291 22.84 -14.17 -8.07
C GLN A 291 22.91 -14.54 -9.56
N ARG A 292 21.86 -15.18 -10.07
CA ARG A 292 21.87 -15.75 -11.42
C ARG A 292 23.05 -16.73 -11.61
N GLN A 293 24.03 -16.35 -12.43
CA GLN A 293 25.24 -17.15 -12.70
C GLN A 293 26.46 -16.69 -11.88
N LYS A 294 26.33 -15.60 -11.11
CA LYS A 294 27.43 -15.05 -10.31
C LYS A 294 27.40 -15.65 -8.91
N GLN A 295 28.49 -16.29 -8.53
CA GLN A 295 28.71 -16.75 -7.15
C GLN A 295 28.96 -15.54 -6.24
N LEU A 296 28.21 -15.47 -5.13
CA LEU A 296 28.28 -14.38 -4.15
C LEU A 296 28.99 -14.80 -2.86
N SER A 297 28.98 -16.09 -2.54
CA SER A 297 29.69 -16.63 -1.37
C SER A 297 30.50 -17.88 -1.70
N GLY A 298 31.52 -18.17 -0.89
CA GLY A 298 32.06 -19.52 -0.76
C GLY A 298 31.08 -20.49 -0.13
N TRP A 299 31.51 -21.72 0.11
CA TRP A 299 30.72 -22.68 0.91
C TRP A 299 30.64 -22.23 2.35
N ILE A 300 29.45 -22.26 2.92
CA ILE A 300 29.09 -21.85 4.26
C ILE A 300 28.49 -23.06 4.94
N SER A 301 29.11 -23.50 6.04
CA SER A 301 28.61 -24.61 6.82
C SER A 301 27.58 -24.14 7.83
N THR A 302 26.45 -24.84 7.91
CA THR A 302 25.46 -24.65 8.95
C THR A 302 25.50 -25.74 10.04
N LYS A 303 26.61 -26.53 10.09
CA LYS A 303 26.82 -27.57 11.08
C LYS A 303 27.39 -26.98 12.36
N LYS A 304 26.73 -27.26 13.50
CA LYS A 304 27.18 -26.87 14.83
C LYS A 304 26.50 -27.72 15.92
N ASP A 305 27.18 -27.94 17.04
CA ASP A 305 26.70 -28.77 18.13
C ASP A 305 25.40 -28.28 18.76
N LYS A 306 25.16 -26.96 18.70
CA LYS A 306 23.93 -26.33 19.22
C LYS A 306 23.35 -25.39 18.18
N GLU A 307 22.02 -25.22 18.20
CA GLU A 307 21.36 -24.25 17.34
C GLU A 307 21.75 -22.81 17.69
N VAL A 308 22.25 -22.06 16.71
CA VAL A 308 22.67 -20.67 16.83
C VAL A 308 22.23 -19.90 15.59
N SER A 309 21.65 -18.72 15.79
CA SER A 309 21.35 -17.78 14.70
C SER A 309 22.62 -17.10 14.22
N LYS A 310 22.77 -16.96 12.93
CA LYS A 310 23.90 -16.31 12.26
C LYS A 310 23.42 -15.42 11.12
N ASP A 311 24.22 -14.40 10.85
CA ASP A 311 24.04 -13.47 9.74
C ASP A 311 25.17 -13.62 8.73
N LEU A 312 24.81 -13.86 7.47
CA LEU A 312 25.69 -13.78 6.32
C LEU A 312 25.51 -12.43 5.66
N SER A 313 26.56 -11.65 5.60
CA SER A 313 26.56 -10.37 4.90
C SER A 313 27.23 -10.49 3.53
N LEU A 314 26.51 -10.21 2.47
CA LEU A 314 26.99 -10.17 1.09
C LEU A 314 27.04 -8.73 0.61
N ILE A 315 28.20 -8.29 0.13
CA ILE A 315 28.42 -6.89 -0.27
C ILE A 315 28.28 -6.77 -1.79
N HIS A 316 27.59 -5.71 -2.26
CA HIS A 316 27.46 -5.29 -3.65
C HIS A 316 26.70 -6.25 -4.58
N ILE A 317 25.43 -6.47 -4.29
CA ILE A 317 24.47 -7.00 -5.26
C ILE A 317 23.87 -5.81 -6.01
N SER A 318 23.98 -5.81 -7.33
CA SER A 318 23.28 -4.86 -8.19
C SER A 318 22.05 -5.54 -8.79
N GLU A 319 20.89 -4.88 -8.70
CA GLU A 319 19.72 -5.30 -9.47
C GLU A 319 20.02 -5.09 -10.96
N PRO A 320 19.63 -6.03 -11.82
CA PRO A 320 19.79 -5.86 -13.25
C PRO A 320 18.77 -4.86 -13.79
N THR A 321 19.24 -4.01 -14.69
CA THR A 321 18.39 -3.23 -15.59
C THR A 321 17.33 -4.15 -16.23
N ARG A 322 16.06 -3.84 -16.06
CA ARG A 322 15.00 -4.48 -16.86
C ARG A 322 15.14 -3.96 -18.29
N HIS A 323 15.51 -4.84 -19.21
CA HIS A 323 15.36 -4.61 -20.65
C HIS A 323 13.91 -4.82 -21.07
#